data_5bc15d97c95d98b294d90080b2b16bdd
#
_entry.id   5bc15d97c95d98b294d90080b2b16bdd
#
_cell.length_a   1.000
_cell.length_b   1.000
_cell.length_c   1.000
_cell.angle_alpha   90.00
_cell.angle_beta   90.00
_cell.angle_gamma   90.00
#
_symmetry.space_group_name_H-M   'P 1'
#
loop_
_entity.id
_entity.type
_entity.pdbx_description
1 polymer ?
#
loop_
_entity_poly.entity_id
_entity_poly.type
_entity_poly.pdbx_seq_one_letter_code
_entity_poly.pdbx_strand_id
1 'polypeptide(L)'
;MREPGVKEKGKAKTDRVFDKYAIKIVPREALKKPAWIRVKAPSENSRFTEIKQILRDQNLHTVCEEASCPNIGECFGKGTATFMILGDICTRRCPFCDVGHGRPLAPDADEPRHLADTIAKLKLRYVVITSVDRDDLKDGGAQHFVDCIRAVRERSPATTIEVLVPDFRGRLDRALEILVNAPLDVMNHNLETVPRLYKQARPGGDYQHSLTLLQEFKRRYPDVPTKSGLMVGLGETDEEILAVMRDLRAHDVDMVTIGQYLQPGPHHLAVERYVHPDVFSMFEREAGAMGFRHAAIGAMVRSSYHADQQAHEAGVKDAIA
;
A
#
# COMPACT_ATOMS: atom_id res chain seq x y z
N MET A 1 -10.64 -24.83 14.57
CA MET A 1 -10.86 -23.67 13.66
C MET A 1 -10.76 -22.42 14.50
N ARG A 2 -10.21 -21.32 13.97
CA ARG A 2 -10.13 -20.05 14.72
C ARG A 2 -11.47 -19.35 14.73
N GLU A 3 -11.74 -18.63 15.80
CA GLU A 3 -12.89 -17.73 15.85
C GLU A 3 -12.71 -16.57 14.87
N PRO A 4 -13.77 -16.17 14.11
CA PRO A 4 -13.74 -14.98 13.29
C PRO A 4 -13.54 -13.72 14.15
N GLY A 5 -12.85 -12.71 13.63
CA GLY A 5 -12.64 -11.43 14.31
C GLY A 5 -11.47 -11.41 15.30
N VAL A 6 -10.79 -12.53 15.55
CA VAL A 6 -9.59 -12.54 16.40
C VAL A 6 -8.38 -12.05 15.59
N LYS A 7 -7.85 -10.89 15.99
CA LYS A 7 -6.70 -10.21 15.38
C LYS A 7 -5.39 -10.64 16.05
N GLU A 8 -4.45 -11.17 15.28
CA GLU A 8 -3.11 -11.54 15.77
C GLU A 8 -2.06 -10.55 15.22
N LYS A 9 -1.25 -9.97 16.10
CA LYS A 9 -0.13 -9.06 15.78
C LYS A 9 1.19 -9.55 16.42
N GLY A 10 2.31 -9.00 16.00
CA GLY A 10 3.63 -9.20 16.58
C GLY A 10 4.05 -10.69 16.63
N LYS A 11 4.44 -11.18 17.81
CA LYS A 11 4.93 -12.54 18.00
C LYS A 11 3.94 -13.61 17.54
N ALA A 12 2.64 -13.47 17.87
CA ALA A 12 1.62 -14.44 17.46
C ALA A 12 1.47 -14.56 15.95
N LYS A 13 1.68 -13.48 15.21
CA LYS A 13 1.74 -13.47 13.75
C LYS A 13 2.95 -14.24 13.24
N THR A 14 4.12 -14.01 13.83
CA THR A 14 5.41 -14.55 13.41
C THR A 14 5.53 -16.04 13.68
N ASP A 15 5.17 -16.50 14.88
CA ASP A 15 5.27 -17.92 15.25
C ASP A 15 4.56 -18.82 14.23
N ARG A 16 3.44 -18.38 13.68
CA ARG A 16 2.68 -19.13 12.67
C ARG A 16 3.20 -19.00 11.24
N VAL A 17 4.00 -18.00 10.93
CA VAL A 17 4.73 -17.91 9.66
C VAL A 17 5.78 -19.03 9.62
N PHE A 18 6.45 -19.31 10.73
CA PHE A 18 7.44 -20.38 10.83
C PHE A 18 6.84 -21.77 10.52
N ASP A 19 5.66 -22.03 11.07
CA ASP A 19 5.01 -23.33 10.89
C ASP A 19 4.62 -23.60 9.43
N LYS A 20 4.27 -22.57 8.69
CA LYS A 20 3.72 -22.72 7.33
C LYS A 20 4.74 -22.53 6.22
N TYR A 21 5.73 -21.64 6.39
CA TYR A 21 6.60 -21.19 5.30
C TYR A 21 8.10 -21.37 5.56
N ALA A 22 8.49 -22.01 6.65
CA ALA A 22 9.89 -22.23 7.07
C ALA A 22 10.73 -20.93 7.14
N ILE A 23 10.08 -19.79 7.39
CA ILE A 23 10.73 -18.49 7.52
C ILE A 23 11.13 -18.30 8.98
N LYS A 24 12.43 -18.20 9.27
CA LYS A 24 12.92 -17.92 10.61
C LYS A 24 13.21 -16.44 10.76
N ILE A 25 12.41 -15.73 11.56
CA ILE A 25 12.76 -14.39 12.01
C ILE A 25 13.55 -14.56 13.31
N VAL A 26 14.85 -14.39 13.23
CA VAL A 26 15.72 -14.40 14.41
C VAL A 26 15.79 -12.95 14.89
N PRO A 27 15.32 -12.64 16.12
CA PRO A 27 15.50 -11.32 16.68
C PRO A 27 16.98 -10.95 16.69
N ARG A 28 17.32 -9.84 16.06
CA ARG A 28 18.67 -9.28 16.03
C ARG A 28 18.66 -7.93 16.72
N GLU A 29 19.80 -7.50 17.19
CA GLU A 29 19.97 -6.12 17.62
C GLU A 29 19.69 -5.20 16.42
N ALA A 30 18.80 -4.22 16.64
CA ALA A 30 18.38 -3.31 15.57
C ALA A 30 19.57 -2.42 15.16
N LEU A 31 19.80 -2.28 13.86
CA LEU A 31 20.77 -1.35 13.34
C LEU A 31 20.47 0.08 13.81
N LYS A 32 21.49 0.83 14.21
CA LYS A 32 21.35 2.24 14.59
C LYS A 32 20.86 3.03 13.39
N LYS A 33 19.72 3.71 13.54
CA LYS A 33 19.17 4.59 12.50
C LYS A 33 20.14 5.75 12.21
N PRO A 34 20.54 5.95 10.95
CA PRO A 34 21.40 7.07 10.58
C PRO A 34 20.66 8.41 10.65
N ALA A 35 21.40 9.50 10.56
CA ALA A 35 20.86 10.85 10.72
C ALA A 35 19.80 11.24 9.68
N TRP A 36 19.82 10.65 8.49
CA TRP A 36 18.86 10.92 7.42
C TRP A 36 17.52 10.15 7.58
N ILE A 37 17.44 9.16 8.47
CA ILE A 37 16.21 8.49 8.84
C ILE A 37 15.60 9.23 10.05
N ARG A 38 14.98 10.37 9.79
CA ARG A 38 14.33 11.18 10.85
C ARG A 38 12.86 11.33 10.55
N VAL A 39 12.04 11.02 11.54
CA VAL A 39 10.60 11.32 11.56
C VAL A 39 10.43 12.61 12.35
N LYS A 40 9.69 13.56 11.79
CA LYS A 40 9.18 14.70 12.57
C LYS A 40 8.05 14.17 13.43
N ALA A 41 8.15 14.34 14.75
CA ALA A 41 7.01 14.07 15.63
C ALA A 41 5.82 14.91 15.15
N PRO A 42 4.60 14.33 15.09
CA PRO A 42 3.43 15.13 14.79
C PRO A 42 3.35 16.25 15.83
N SER A 43 3.25 17.51 15.37
CA SER A 43 2.84 18.60 16.26
C SER A 43 1.46 18.23 16.80
N GLU A 44 1.11 18.70 18.01
CA GLU A 44 -0.25 18.59 18.57
C GLU A 44 -1.21 19.41 17.69
N ASN A 45 -1.41 18.95 16.47
CA ASN A 45 -2.25 19.63 15.49
C ASN A 45 -3.69 19.15 15.73
N SER A 46 -4.59 20.08 15.98
CA SER A 46 -6.01 19.83 16.18
C SER A 46 -6.62 18.98 15.05
N ARG A 47 -6.17 19.16 13.81
CA ARG A 47 -6.65 18.41 12.64
C ARG A 47 -6.29 16.91 12.68
N PHE A 48 -5.11 16.56 13.18
CA PHE A 48 -4.72 15.14 13.35
C PHE A 48 -5.66 14.43 14.35
N THR A 49 -5.92 15.09 15.47
CA THR A 49 -6.82 14.54 16.51
C THR A 49 -8.27 14.47 16.02
N GLU A 50 -8.73 15.48 15.27
CA GLU A 50 -10.06 15.51 14.67
C GLU A 50 -10.25 14.34 13.68
N ILE A 51 -9.30 14.12 12.78
CA ILE A 51 -9.37 13.02 11.81
C ILE A 51 -9.45 11.67 12.53
N LYS A 52 -8.61 11.45 13.54
CA LYS A 52 -8.64 10.22 14.33
C LYS A 52 -9.99 9.98 15.02
N GLN A 53 -10.61 11.03 15.54
CA GLN A 53 -11.93 10.92 16.15
C GLN A 53 -13.00 10.56 15.13
N ILE A 54 -13.00 11.23 13.97
CA ILE A 54 -13.93 10.94 12.87
C ILE A 54 -13.80 9.49 12.39
N LEU A 55 -12.58 8.97 12.23
CA LEU A 55 -12.34 7.59 11.83
C LEU A 55 -12.93 6.59 12.82
N ARG A 56 -12.76 6.83 14.12
CA ARG A 56 -13.32 5.98 15.17
C ARG A 56 -14.86 6.01 15.19
N ASP A 57 -15.44 7.20 15.07
CA ASP A 57 -16.90 7.39 15.09
C ASP A 57 -17.58 6.70 13.90
N GLN A 58 -16.87 6.55 12.77
CA GLN A 58 -17.35 5.91 11.56
C GLN A 58 -16.87 4.45 11.38
N ASN A 59 -16.21 3.88 12.42
CA ASN A 59 -15.62 2.53 12.37
C ASN A 59 -14.72 2.28 11.14
N LEU A 60 -13.96 3.31 10.73
CA LEU A 60 -13.04 3.25 9.59
C LEU A 60 -11.60 3.03 10.05
N HIS A 61 -10.86 2.29 9.23
CA HIS A 61 -9.45 1.99 9.44
C HIS A 61 -8.57 2.76 8.46
N THR A 62 -7.35 3.13 8.90
CA THR A 62 -6.33 3.67 8.00
C THR A 62 -5.07 2.84 8.09
N VAL A 63 -4.41 2.62 6.94
CA VAL A 63 -3.07 2.01 6.91
C VAL A 63 -2.08 2.85 7.72
N CYS A 64 -2.29 4.16 7.76
CA CYS A 64 -1.44 5.07 8.52
C CYS A 64 -1.38 4.73 10.01
N GLU A 65 -2.50 4.27 10.60
CA GLU A 65 -2.56 3.81 12.00
C GLU A 65 -2.17 2.33 12.11
N GLU A 66 -2.74 1.46 11.30
CA GLU A 66 -2.57 0.01 11.40
C GLU A 66 -1.14 -0.47 11.06
N ALA A 67 -0.45 0.22 10.14
CA ALA A 67 0.91 -0.06 9.75
C ALA A 67 1.96 0.84 10.44
N SER A 68 1.56 1.59 11.49
CA SER A 68 2.46 2.45 12.27
C SER A 68 3.28 3.42 11.40
N CYS A 69 2.60 4.07 10.43
CA CYS A 69 3.26 4.91 9.42
C CYS A 69 3.92 6.15 10.06
N PRO A 70 5.22 6.39 9.81
CA PRO A 70 5.92 7.54 10.39
C PRO A 70 5.43 8.90 9.85
N ASN A 71 4.78 8.93 8.70
CA ASN A 71 4.37 10.17 8.01
C ASN A 71 2.92 10.58 8.33
N ILE A 72 2.22 9.87 9.22
CA ILE A 72 0.78 10.08 9.50
C ILE A 72 0.44 11.54 9.85
N GLY A 73 1.27 12.20 10.67
CA GLY A 73 1.04 13.58 11.08
C GLY A 73 1.12 14.58 9.93
N GLU A 74 2.03 14.34 8.99
CA GLU A 74 2.18 15.19 7.81
C GLU A 74 1.05 14.99 6.80
N CYS A 75 0.73 13.73 6.47
CA CYS A 75 -0.30 13.39 5.50
C CYS A 75 -1.68 13.89 5.93
N PHE A 76 -2.06 13.63 7.18
CA PHE A 76 -3.34 14.11 7.72
C PHE A 76 -3.38 15.65 7.76
N GLY A 77 -2.26 16.31 8.10
CA GLY A 77 -2.14 17.77 8.07
C GLY A 77 -2.36 18.39 6.68
N LYS A 78 -1.99 17.66 5.61
CA LYS A 78 -2.11 18.10 4.21
C LYS A 78 -3.42 17.69 3.53
N GLY A 79 -4.30 16.96 4.22
CA GLY A 79 -5.59 16.52 3.65
C GLY A 79 -5.49 15.33 2.72
N THR A 80 -4.44 14.50 2.89
CA THR A 80 -4.28 13.20 2.23
C THR A 80 -4.47 12.09 3.26
N ALA A 81 -5.24 11.06 2.93
CA ALA A 81 -5.44 9.91 3.79
C ALA A 81 -5.44 8.61 2.99
N THR A 82 -4.99 7.53 3.63
CA THR A 82 -5.03 6.18 3.06
C THR A 82 -5.97 5.34 3.90
N PHE A 83 -7.17 5.11 3.37
CA PHE A 83 -8.18 4.28 4.03
C PHE A 83 -7.93 2.81 3.73
N MET A 84 -8.14 1.98 4.73
CA MET A 84 -8.07 0.53 4.62
C MET A 84 -9.47 -0.05 4.77
N ILE A 85 -10.01 -0.57 3.69
CA ILE A 85 -11.33 -1.20 3.62
C ILE A 85 -11.27 -2.71 3.85
N LEU A 86 -12.43 -3.35 3.97
CA LEU A 86 -12.59 -4.79 4.23
C LEU A 86 -12.11 -5.21 5.64
N GLY A 87 -12.08 -4.23 6.56
CA GLY A 87 -11.68 -4.41 7.94
C GLY A 87 -10.15 -4.34 8.16
N ASP A 88 -9.71 -4.80 9.32
CA ASP A 88 -8.33 -4.65 9.81
C ASP A 88 -7.61 -5.99 10.07
N ILE A 89 -8.19 -7.10 9.59
CA ILE A 89 -7.64 -8.45 9.73
C ILE A 89 -7.32 -9.03 8.35
N CYS A 90 -6.03 -9.19 8.07
CA CYS A 90 -5.53 -9.74 6.81
C CYS A 90 -5.53 -11.27 6.84
N THR A 91 -5.86 -11.92 5.72
CA THR A 91 -5.72 -13.38 5.57
C THR A 91 -4.26 -13.82 5.41
N ARG A 92 -3.36 -12.89 5.07
CA ARG A 92 -1.92 -13.14 4.86
C ARG A 92 -1.06 -12.62 5.99
N ARG A 93 0.22 -13.07 6.01
CA ARG A 93 1.15 -12.86 7.13
C ARG A 93 2.51 -12.39 6.66
N CYS A 94 2.53 -11.35 5.82
CA CYS A 94 3.77 -10.78 5.35
C CYS A 94 4.60 -10.28 6.55
N PRO A 95 5.82 -10.80 6.77
CA PRO A 95 6.57 -10.51 8.00
C PRO A 95 7.21 -9.12 8.01
N PHE A 96 7.09 -8.33 6.96
CA PHE A 96 7.43 -6.90 6.97
C PHE A 96 6.27 -6.02 7.44
N CYS A 97 5.02 -6.49 7.37
CA CYS A 97 3.80 -5.70 7.54
C CYS A 97 3.29 -5.77 8.99
N ASP A 98 2.92 -4.63 9.58
CA ASP A 98 2.38 -4.55 10.95
C ASP A 98 0.87 -4.79 11.02
N VAL A 99 0.16 -4.79 9.90
CA VAL A 99 -1.28 -5.09 9.86
C VAL A 99 -1.57 -6.45 10.47
N GLY A 100 -2.56 -6.51 11.35
CA GLY A 100 -2.98 -7.74 12.01
C GLY A 100 -3.48 -8.80 11.05
N HIS A 101 -3.41 -10.06 11.43
CA HIS A 101 -3.89 -11.16 10.61
C HIS A 101 -4.79 -12.12 11.41
N GLY A 102 -5.55 -12.90 10.68
CA GLY A 102 -6.46 -13.85 11.30
C GLY A 102 -7.51 -14.39 10.32
N ARG A 103 -8.70 -14.59 10.85
CA ARG A 103 -9.90 -14.88 10.08
C ARG A 103 -10.78 -13.62 10.12
N PRO A 104 -10.89 -12.87 9.02
CA PRO A 104 -11.71 -11.66 8.97
C PRO A 104 -13.18 -11.94 9.23
N LEU A 105 -13.91 -10.92 9.67
CA LEU A 105 -15.37 -10.90 9.66
C LEU A 105 -15.89 -10.72 8.21
N ALA A 106 -17.19 -10.88 8.02
CA ALA A 106 -17.84 -10.52 6.76
C ALA A 106 -17.58 -9.02 6.45
N PRO A 107 -17.47 -8.62 5.16
CA PRO A 107 -17.40 -7.22 4.80
C PRO A 107 -18.60 -6.44 5.37
N ASP A 108 -18.35 -5.23 5.84
CA ASP A 108 -19.40 -4.33 6.32
C ASP A 108 -20.10 -3.70 5.10
N ALA A 109 -21.39 -3.93 4.96
CA ALA A 109 -22.19 -3.39 3.86
C ALA A 109 -22.31 -1.84 3.91
N ASP A 110 -22.15 -1.24 5.07
CA ASP A 110 -22.20 0.21 5.28
C ASP A 110 -20.85 0.91 5.09
N GLU A 111 -19.75 0.18 5.00
CA GLU A 111 -18.39 0.75 4.86
C GLU A 111 -18.26 1.68 3.65
N PRO A 112 -18.81 1.38 2.44
CA PRO A 112 -18.75 2.31 1.30
C PRO A 112 -19.39 3.67 1.60
N ARG A 113 -20.53 3.68 2.28
CA ARG A 113 -21.24 4.91 2.67
C ARG A 113 -20.44 5.68 3.72
N HIS A 114 -19.97 5.02 4.77
CA HIS A 114 -19.18 5.64 5.82
C HIS A 114 -17.88 6.25 5.28
N LEU A 115 -17.22 5.55 4.35
CA LEU A 115 -16.02 6.04 3.67
C LEU A 115 -16.32 7.31 2.86
N ALA A 116 -17.35 7.29 2.04
CA ALA A 116 -17.73 8.41 1.19
C ALA A 116 -18.11 9.64 2.02
N ASP A 117 -18.93 9.48 3.07
CA ASP A 117 -19.31 10.56 3.98
C ASP A 117 -18.09 11.15 4.71
N THR A 118 -17.14 10.30 5.12
CA THR A 118 -15.92 10.74 5.79
C THR A 118 -15.03 11.55 4.85
N ILE A 119 -14.82 11.08 3.61
CA ILE A 119 -14.02 11.79 2.60
C ILE A 119 -14.63 13.17 2.30
N ALA A 120 -15.95 13.23 2.13
CA ALA A 120 -16.68 14.49 1.91
C ALA A 120 -16.58 15.44 3.11
N LYS A 121 -16.76 14.94 4.34
CA LYS A 121 -16.64 15.72 5.57
C LYS A 121 -15.24 16.29 5.74
N LEU A 122 -14.21 15.51 5.45
CA LEU A 122 -12.80 15.93 5.52
C LEU A 122 -12.36 16.79 4.33
N LYS A 123 -13.21 16.93 3.29
CA LYS A 123 -12.92 17.66 2.05
C LYS A 123 -11.59 17.23 1.42
N LEU A 124 -11.37 15.92 1.35
CA LEU A 124 -10.15 15.38 0.76
C LEU A 124 -10.15 15.59 -0.74
N ARG A 125 -9.06 16.13 -1.26
CA ARG A 125 -8.84 16.28 -2.71
C ARG A 125 -8.29 15.01 -3.35
N TYR A 126 -7.56 14.24 -2.56
CA TYR A 126 -6.95 12.98 -2.97
C TYR A 126 -7.15 11.91 -1.88
N VAL A 127 -7.54 10.74 -2.29
CA VAL A 127 -7.69 9.59 -1.38
C VAL A 127 -7.02 8.36 -1.96
N VAL A 128 -6.33 7.63 -1.10
CA VAL A 128 -5.87 6.27 -1.41
C VAL A 128 -6.79 5.28 -0.69
N ILE A 129 -7.40 4.40 -1.45
CA ILE A 129 -8.23 3.31 -0.92
C ILE A 129 -7.44 2.01 -1.06
N THR A 130 -7.13 1.36 0.04
CA THR A 130 -6.47 0.05 0.04
C THR A 130 -7.25 -0.94 0.89
N SER A 131 -6.80 -2.18 0.94
CA SER A 131 -7.45 -3.21 1.76
C SER A 131 -6.44 -4.15 2.40
N VAL A 132 -6.90 -4.93 3.35
CA VAL A 132 -6.28 -6.20 3.72
C VAL A 132 -6.47 -7.24 2.61
N ASP A 133 -5.60 -8.26 2.54
CA ASP A 133 -5.87 -9.42 1.68
C ASP A 133 -7.08 -10.21 2.19
N ARG A 134 -7.99 -10.53 1.30
CA ARG A 134 -9.22 -11.28 1.55
C ARG A 134 -9.30 -12.53 0.69
N ASP A 135 -8.30 -13.42 0.85
CA ASP A 135 -8.26 -14.72 0.16
C ASP A 135 -9.47 -15.62 0.50
N ASP A 136 -10.27 -15.26 1.49
CA ASP A 136 -11.51 -15.90 1.90
C ASP A 136 -12.70 -15.53 1.01
N LEU A 137 -12.66 -14.38 0.30
CA LEU A 137 -13.72 -13.91 -0.59
C LEU A 137 -13.54 -14.49 -2.01
N LYS A 138 -14.67 -14.73 -2.70
CA LYS A 138 -14.69 -15.34 -4.04
C LYS A 138 -14.07 -14.46 -5.13
N ASP A 139 -14.04 -13.15 -4.93
CA ASP A 139 -13.48 -12.13 -5.82
C ASP A 139 -12.26 -11.41 -5.23
N GLY A 140 -11.78 -11.87 -4.05
CA GLY A 140 -10.70 -11.21 -3.32
C GLY A 140 -11.03 -9.83 -2.78
N GLY A 141 -12.33 -9.45 -2.75
CA GLY A 141 -12.82 -8.15 -2.30
C GLY A 141 -12.98 -7.11 -3.43
N ALA A 142 -12.83 -7.50 -4.70
CA ALA A 142 -12.90 -6.57 -5.83
C ALA A 142 -14.24 -5.81 -5.91
N GLN A 143 -15.37 -6.48 -5.65
CA GLN A 143 -16.68 -5.82 -5.66
C GLN A 143 -16.78 -4.74 -4.59
N HIS A 144 -16.24 -5.00 -3.41
CA HIS A 144 -16.27 -4.02 -2.32
C HIS A 144 -15.42 -2.77 -2.65
N PHE A 145 -14.28 -2.94 -3.36
CA PHE A 145 -13.55 -1.79 -3.91
C PHE A 145 -14.42 -0.96 -4.85
N VAL A 146 -15.14 -1.60 -5.78
CA VAL A 146 -16.03 -0.90 -6.72
C VAL A 146 -17.12 -0.14 -5.97
N ASP A 147 -17.74 -0.76 -4.98
CA ASP A 147 -18.80 -0.14 -4.18
C ASP A 147 -18.27 1.09 -3.42
N CYS A 148 -17.09 1.00 -2.81
CA CYS A 148 -16.41 2.12 -2.16
C CYS A 148 -16.07 3.25 -3.16
N ILE A 149 -15.46 2.92 -4.31
CA ILE A 149 -15.07 3.91 -5.33
C ILE A 149 -16.30 4.65 -5.84
N ARG A 150 -17.40 3.93 -6.15
CA ARG A 150 -18.63 4.54 -6.63
C ARG A 150 -19.26 5.45 -5.59
N ALA A 151 -19.36 5.01 -4.35
CA ALA A 151 -19.88 5.83 -3.26
C ALA A 151 -19.06 7.12 -3.07
N VAL A 152 -17.73 7.04 -3.13
CA VAL A 152 -16.85 8.21 -3.04
C VAL A 152 -17.03 9.11 -4.25
N ARG A 153 -17.07 8.57 -5.47
CA ARG A 153 -17.25 9.35 -6.70
C ARG A 153 -18.59 10.08 -6.73
N GLU A 154 -19.65 9.44 -6.28
CA GLU A 154 -20.97 10.04 -6.17
C GLU A 154 -21.02 11.20 -5.15
N ARG A 155 -20.40 10.97 -3.98
CA ARG A 155 -20.45 11.93 -2.87
C ARG A 155 -19.44 13.07 -3.00
N SER A 156 -18.31 12.81 -3.65
CA SER A 156 -17.16 13.73 -3.82
C SER A 156 -16.58 13.61 -5.23
N PRO A 157 -17.29 14.08 -6.27
CA PRO A 157 -16.94 13.87 -7.68
C PRO A 157 -15.56 14.47 -8.04
N ALA A 158 -15.12 15.52 -7.36
CA ALA A 158 -13.84 16.18 -7.58
C ALA A 158 -12.64 15.49 -6.87
N THR A 159 -12.87 14.47 -6.04
CA THR A 159 -11.78 13.77 -5.33
C THR A 159 -11.08 12.82 -6.29
N THR A 160 -9.76 12.93 -6.40
CA THR A 160 -8.94 11.94 -7.12
C THR A 160 -8.83 10.66 -6.28
N ILE A 161 -9.11 9.51 -6.90
CA ILE A 161 -9.16 8.20 -6.23
C ILE A 161 -8.03 7.31 -6.76
N GLU A 162 -7.02 7.07 -5.93
CA GLU A 162 -6.03 6.01 -6.13
C GLU A 162 -6.49 4.76 -5.39
N VAL A 163 -6.37 3.59 -6.01
CA VAL A 163 -6.58 2.32 -5.33
C VAL A 163 -5.28 1.53 -5.22
N LEU A 164 -4.97 1.02 -4.04
CA LEU A 164 -3.87 0.10 -3.80
C LEU A 164 -4.47 -1.28 -3.51
N VAL A 165 -4.49 -2.11 -4.54
CA VAL A 165 -5.16 -3.42 -4.49
C VAL A 165 -4.24 -4.55 -4.03
N PRO A 166 -4.80 -5.63 -3.43
CA PRO A 166 -4.08 -6.87 -3.20
C PRO A 166 -3.79 -7.59 -4.54
N ASP A 167 -3.07 -8.71 -4.50
CA ASP A 167 -2.73 -9.45 -5.73
C ASP A 167 -3.88 -10.33 -6.28
N PHE A 168 -5.04 -10.36 -5.65
CA PHE A 168 -6.21 -11.16 -6.03
C PHE A 168 -5.87 -12.61 -6.36
N ARG A 169 -4.98 -13.22 -5.59
CA ARG A 169 -4.44 -14.55 -5.83
C ARG A 169 -5.50 -15.59 -6.20
N GLY A 170 -5.34 -16.18 -7.39
CA GLY A 170 -6.25 -17.19 -7.92
C GLY A 170 -7.62 -16.64 -8.38
N ARG A 171 -7.78 -15.32 -8.45
CA ARG A 171 -9.04 -14.63 -8.80
C ARG A 171 -8.80 -13.42 -9.72
N LEU A 172 -7.62 -13.31 -10.30
CA LEU A 172 -7.16 -12.11 -11.02
C LEU A 172 -8.15 -11.69 -12.10
N ASP A 173 -8.52 -12.59 -13.03
CA ASP A 173 -9.41 -12.25 -14.13
C ASP A 173 -10.76 -11.76 -13.64
N ARG A 174 -11.36 -12.47 -12.69
CA ARG A 174 -12.63 -12.07 -12.08
C ARG A 174 -12.53 -10.72 -11.37
N ALA A 175 -11.46 -10.48 -10.62
CA ALA A 175 -11.25 -9.22 -9.92
C ALA A 175 -11.09 -8.05 -10.91
N LEU A 176 -10.31 -8.24 -11.96
CA LEU A 176 -10.13 -7.24 -13.01
C LEU A 176 -11.42 -6.97 -13.78
N GLU A 177 -12.21 -7.99 -14.13
CA GLU A 177 -13.53 -7.81 -14.76
C GLU A 177 -14.50 -6.96 -13.91
N ILE A 178 -14.42 -7.09 -12.59
CA ILE A 178 -15.22 -6.29 -11.66
C ILE A 178 -14.68 -4.85 -11.58
N LEU A 179 -13.36 -4.70 -11.37
CA LEU A 179 -12.71 -3.39 -11.22
C LEU A 179 -12.83 -2.51 -12.47
N VAL A 180 -12.93 -3.11 -13.67
CA VAL A 180 -13.15 -2.36 -14.91
C VAL A 180 -14.39 -1.45 -14.87
N ASN A 181 -15.29 -1.65 -13.97
CA ASN A 181 -16.51 -0.84 -13.85
C ASN A 181 -16.38 0.30 -12.81
N ALA A 182 -15.18 0.47 -12.20
CA ALA A 182 -14.97 1.47 -11.17
C ALA A 182 -14.30 2.74 -11.74
N PRO A 183 -14.83 3.93 -11.46
CA PRO A 183 -14.25 5.20 -11.93
C PRO A 183 -13.08 5.63 -11.03
N LEU A 184 -11.98 4.85 -11.04
CA LEU A 184 -10.75 5.16 -10.35
C LEU A 184 -9.79 5.98 -11.26
N ASP A 185 -8.90 6.75 -10.66
CA ASP A 185 -7.97 7.64 -11.36
C ASP A 185 -6.53 7.09 -11.42
N VAL A 186 -6.14 6.26 -10.44
CA VAL A 186 -4.81 5.61 -10.38
C VAL A 186 -4.95 4.20 -9.84
N MET A 187 -4.31 3.24 -10.53
CA MET A 187 -4.23 1.84 -10.09
C MET A 187 -2.86 1.53 -9.53
N ASN A 188 -2.80 1.12 -8.28
CA ASN A 188 -1.57 0.77 -7.58
C ASN A 188 -1.60 -0.69 -7.10
N HIS A 189 -0.49 -1.41 -7.33
CA HIS A 189 -0.20 -2.69 -6.69
C HIS A 189 1.30 -2.78 -6.41
N ASN A 190 1.66 -2.90 -5.14
CA ASN A 190 3.07 -2.95 -4.74
C ASN A 190 3.69 -4.31 -5.01
N LEU A 191 4.88 -4.33 -5.62
CA LEU A 191 5.73 -5.52 -5.66
C LEU A 191 6.44 -5.76 -4.33
N GLU A 192 6.65 -4.73 -3.53
CA GLU A 192 7.25 -4.70 -2.21
C GLU A 192 8.75 -4.98 -2.18
N THR A 193 9.26 -5.99 -2.90
CA THR A 193 10.66 -6.40 -2.91
C THR A 193 11.07 -7.12 -4.20
N VAL A 194 12.33 -7.53 -4.28
CA VAL A 194 12.91 -8.23 -5.42
C VAL A 194 12.54 -9.72 -5.45
N PRO A 195 12.56 -10.40 -6.63
CA PRO A 195 12.13 -11.80 -6.78
C PRO A 195 12.76 -12.77 -5.78
N ARG A 196 14.07 -12.65 -5.53
CA ARG A 196 14.82 -13.52 -4.60
C ARG A 196 14.27 -13.48 -3.18
N LEU A 197 13.73 -12.33 -2.75
CA LEU A 197 13.22 -12.13 -1.40
C LEU A 197 11.72 -12.39 -1.25
N TYR A 198 11.01 -12.70 -2.35
CA TYR A 198 9.55 -12.87 -2.31
C TYR A 198 9.09 -13.91 -1.29
N LYS A 199 9.73 -15.10 -1.27
CA LYS A 199 9.36 -16.16 -0.33
C LYS A 199 9.52 -15.74 1.14
N GLN A 200 10.49 -14.86 1.41
CA GLN A 200 10.78 -14.37 2.75
C GLN A 200 9.87 -13.20 3.14
N ALA A 201 9.68 -12.23 2.25
CA ALA A 201 8.96 -10.99 2.54
C ALA A 201 7.45 -11.11 2.27
N ARG A 202 7.05 -11.78 1.18
CA ARG A 202 5.65 -12.00 0.77
C ARG A 202 5.31 -13.49 0.67
N PRO A 203 5.31 -14.24 1.77
CA PRO A 203 5.01 -15.66 1.73
C PRO A 203 3.58 -15.88 1.21
N GLY A 204 3.46 -16.56 0.08
CA GLY A 204 2.21 -16.76 -0.65
C GLY A 204 1.90 -15.72 -1.73
N GLY A 205 2.72 -14.68 -1.90
CA GLY A 205 2.74 -13.84 -3.09
C GLY A 205 3.56 -14.46 -4.21
N ASP A 206 3.34 -13.97 -5.43
CA ASP A 206 4.09 -14.35 -6.63
C ASP A 206 4.50 -13.09 -7.39
N TYR A 207 5.79 -13.00 -7.74
CA TYR A 207 6.36 -11.81 -8.38
C TYR A 207 5.80 -11.60 -9.78
N GLN A 208 5.80 -12.66 -10.58
CA GLN A 208 5.31 -12.59 -11.97
C GLN A 208 3.80 -12.34 -12.01
N HIS A 209 3.06 -12.92 -11.09
CA HIS A 209 1.63 -12.64 -10.95
C HIS A 209 1.35 -11.17 -10.63
N SER A 210 2.16 -10.54 -9.75
CA SER A 210 2.04 -9.11 -9.42
C SER A 210 2.32 -8.22 -10.63
N LEU A 211 3.32 -8.55 -11.46
CA LEU A 211 3.59 -7.86 -12.73
C LEU A 211 2.44 -8.06 -13.72
N THR A 212 1.94 -9.28 -13.87
CA THR A 212 0.81 -9.61 -14.74
C THR A 212 -0.45 -8.85 -14.35
N LEU A 213 -0.72 -8.67 -13.04
CA LEU A 213 -1.86 -7.89 -12.56
C LEU A 213 -1.81 -6.45 -13.10
N LEU A 214 -0.67 -5.77 -12.96
CA LEU A 214 -0.48 -4.39 -13.43
C LEU A 214 -0.61 -4.29 -14.95
N GLN A 215 0.02 -5.21 -15.69
CA GLN A 215 -0.02 -5.25 -17.14
C GLN A 215 -1.44 -5.53 -17.67
N GLU A 216 -2.14 -6.52 -17.12
CA GLU A 216 -3.51 -6.85 -17.51
C GLU A 216 -4.49 -5.73 -17.18
N PHE A 217 -4.31 -5.05 -16.06
CA PHE A 217 -5.08 -3.85 -15.77
C PHE A 217 -4.80 -2.77 -16.82
N LYS A 218 -3.54 -2.44 -17.08
CA LYS A 218 -3.14 -1.42 -18.07
C LYS A 218 -3.67 -1.73 -19.48
N ARG A 219 -3.64 -2.99 -19.88
CA ARG A 219 -4.19 -3.43 -21.16
C ARG A 219 -5.71 -3.19 -21.27
N ARG A 220 -6.45 -3.37 -20.19
CA ARG A 220 -7.91 -3.15 -20.14
C ARG A 220 -8.27 -1.67 -19.98
N TYR A 221 -7.37 -0.88 -19.33
CA TYR A 221 -7.51 0.54 -19.03
C TYR A 221 -6.26 1.32 -19.40
N PRO A 222 -6.03 1.55 -20.71
CA PRO A 222 -4.80 2.20 -21.19
C PRO A 222 -4.65 3.64 -20.67
N ASP A 223 -5.76 4.33 -20.41
CA ASP A 223 -5.76 5.74 -19.99
C ASP A 223 -5.52 5.92 -18.48
N VAL A 224 -5.76 4.88 -17.68
CA VAL A 224 -5.52 4.94 -16.23
C VAL A 224 -4.05 4.64 -15.93
N PRO A 225 -3.31 5.54 -15.28
CA PRO A 225 -1.93 5.28 -14.91
C PRO A 225 -1.84 4.18 -13.86
N THR A 226 -0.79 3.35 -14.02
CA THR A 226 -0.46 2.27 -13.09
C THR A 226 0.74 2.65 -12.25
N LYS A 227 0.77 2.15 -11.01
CA LYS A 227 1.79 2.46 -10.02
C LYS A 227 2.22 1.21 -9.27
N SER A 228 3.49 1.18 -8.86
CA SER A 228 4.01 0.14 -7.97
C SER A 228 4.99 0.70 -6.95
N GLY A 229 5.10 0.02 -5.81
CA GLY A 229 6.01 0.39 -4.72
C GLY A 229 6.97 -0.72 -4.35
N LEU A 230 8.19 -0.29 -3.98
CA LEU A 230 9.27 -1.14 -3.48
C LEU A 230 9.78 -0.62 -2.14
N MET A 231 10.14 -1.55 -1.27
CA MET A 231 10.90 -1.29 -0.06
C MET A 231 12.36 -1.72 -0.26
N VAL A 232 13.30 -0.89 0.21
CA VAL A 232 14.73 -1.21 0.20
C VAL A 232 15.26 -1.36 1.63
N GLY A 233 16.28 -2.21 1.80
CA GLY A 233 16.88 -2.53 3.09
C GLY A 233 16.43 -3.86 3.69
N LEU A 234 15.87 -4.76 2.87
CA LEU A 234 15.49 -6.13 3.24
C LEU A 234 16.57 -7.16 2.86
N GLY A 235 17.71 -6.71 2.28
CA GLY A 235 18.84 -7.55 1.84
C GLY A 235 18.97 -7.71 0.32
N GLU A 236 18.22 -6.93 -0.44
CA GLU A 236 18.40 -6.78 -1.89
C GLU A 236 19.67 -6.00 -2.24
N THR A 237 20.19 -6.18 -3.46
CA THR A 237 21.22 -5.31 -4.03
C THR A 237 20.60 -4.17 -4.83
N ASP A 238 21.43 -3.16 -5.15
CA ASP A 238 20.98 -2.03 -5.96
C ASP A 238 20.64 -2.48 -7.40
N GLU A 239 21.43 -3.44 -7.94
CA GLU A 239 21.21 -4.03 -9.27
C GLU A 239 19.90 -4.81 -9.33
N GLU A 240 19.49 -5.52 -8.25
CA GLU A 240 18.21 -6.21 -8.17
C GLU A 240 17.06 -5.21 -8.20
N ILE A 241 17.17 -4.06 -7.53
CA ILE A 241 16.14 -2.99 -7.59
C ILE A 241 16.05 -2.42 -9.02
N LEU A 242 17.19 -2.13 -9.66
CA LEU A 242 17.21 -1.66 -11.06
C LEU A 242 16.61 -2.70 -12.02
N ALA A 243 16.80 -3.99 -11.77
CA ALA A 243 16.16 -5.05 -12.55
C ALA A 243 14.64 -5.03 -12.39
N VAL A 244 14.13 -4.89 -11.15
CA VAL A 244 12.68 -4.77 -10.89
C VAL A 244 12.09 -3.53 -11.55
N MET A 245 12.81 -2.39 -11.55
CA MET A 245 12.35 -1.18 -12.24
C MET A 245 12.22 -1.42 -13.76
N ARG A 246 13.18 -2.14 -14.38
CA ARG A 246 13.07 -2.55 -15.79
C ARG A 246 11.88 -3.49 -16.04
N ASP A 247 11.65 -4.46 -15.15
CA ASP A 247 10.50 -5.36 -15.24
C ASP A 247 9.18 -4.59 -15.17
N LEU A 248 9.07 -3.62 -14.24
CA LEU A 248 7.89 -2.75 -14.14
C LEU A 248 7.64 -1.98 -15.45
N ARG A 249 8.69 -1.39 -16.05
CA ARG A 249 8.55 -0.69 -17.34
C ARG A 249 8.18 -1.63 -18.49
N ALA A 250 8.73 -2.85 -18.51
CA ALA A 250 8.37 -3.87 -19.49
C ALA A 250 6.91 -4.33 -19.37
N HIS A 251 6.26 -4.07 -18.21
CA HIS A 251 4.85 -4.35 -17.95
C HIS A 251 3.98 -3.07 -17.93
N ASP A 252 4.44 -2.00 -18.61
CA ASP A 252 3.72 -0.73 -18.81
C ASP A 252 3.33 0.00 -17.51
N VAL A 253 4.11 -0.16 -16.44
CA VAL A 253 3.88 0.57 -15.19
C VAL A 253 4.36 2.02 -15.34
N ASP A 254 3.47 2.98 -15.10
CA ASP A 254 3.72 4.41 -15.31
C ASP A 254 4.51 5.06 -14.18
N MET A 255 4.27 4.65 -12.93
CA MET A 255 4.81 5.30 -11.74
C MET A 255 5.48 4.30 -10.80
N VAL A 256 6.56 4.73 -10.14
CA VAL A 256 7.26 3.90 -9.14
C VAL A 256 7.50 4.69 -7.84
N THR A 257 7.36 4.00 -6.71
CA THR A 257 7.78 4.52 -5.41
C THR A 257 8.83 3.60 -4.78
N ILE A 258 9.91 4.16 -4.26
CA ILE A 258 10.95 3.39 -3.55
C ILE A 258 11.23 4.05 -2.20
N GLY A 259 11.00 3.31 -1.12
CA GLY A 259 11.19 3.78 0.25
C GLY A 259 12.02 2.85 1.12
N GLN A 260 12.68 3.39 2.14
CA GLN A 260 13.41 2.57 3.11
C GLN A 260 12.44 1.74 3.94
N TYR A 261 12.67 0.43 4.01
CA TYR A 261 12.00 -0.42 4.99
C TYR A 261 12.38 0.01 6.42
N LEU A 262 11.37 0.21 7.24
CA LEU A 262 11.55 0.46 8.67
C LEU A 262 10.86 -0.66 9.44
N GLN A 263 11.63 -1.41 10.23
CA GLN A 263 11.11 -2.53 11.00
C GLN A 263 10.06 -2.07 12.03
N PRO A 264 8.81 -2.53 11.96
CA PRO A 264 7.77 -2.11 12.90
C PRO A 264 8.01 -2.59 14.33
N GLY A 265 8.61 -3.75 14.50
CA GLY A 265 8.91 -4.33 15.80
C GLY A 265 9.83 -5.55 15.73
N PRO A 266 10.29 -6.08 16.87
CA PRO A 266 11.32 -7.14 16.92
C PRO A 266 10.88 -8.47 16.30
N HIS A 267 9.59 -8.64 16.02
CA HIS A 267 9.02 -9.83 15.41
C HIS A 267 8.79 -9.71 13.90
N HIS A 268 9.30 -8.62 13.29
CA HIS A 268 9.26 -8.40 11.84
C HIS A 268 10.64 -8.65 11.23
N LEU A 269 10.71 -8.70 9.90
CA LEU A 269 11.99 -8.79 9.20
C LEU A 269 12.93 -7.69 9.68
N ALA A 270 14.18 -8.05 9.95
CA ALA A 270 15.18 -7.08 10.34
C ALA A 270 15.51 -6.14 9.17
N VAL A 271 15.91 -4.91 9.49
CA VAL A 271 16.58 -4.04 8.51
C VAL A 271 17.98 -4.57 8.27
N GLU A 272 18.30 -4.95 7.05
CA GLU A 272 19.62 -5.47 6.67
C GLU A 272 20.60 -4.32 6.34
N ARG A 273 20.09 -3.19 5.83
CA ARG A 273 20.86 -1.95 5.62
C ARG A 273 19.95 -0.71 5.62
N TYR A 274 20.50 0.42 5.99
CA TYR A 274 19.93 1.74 5.69
C TYR A 274 20.60 2.27 4.42
N VAL A 275 19.80 2.40 3.36
CA VAL A 275 20.26 2.85 2.05
C VAL A 275 20.66 4.32 2.12
N HIS A 276 21.84 4.66 1.57
CA HIS A 276 22.35 6.02 1.58
C HIS A 276 21.53 6.94 0.65
N PRO A 277 21.36 8.23 0.96
CA PRO A 277 20.65 9.19 0.10
C PRO A 277 21.15 9.22 -1.36
N ASP A 278 22.44 9.07 -1.60
CA ASP A 278 23.00 9.05 -2.96
C ASP A 278 22.49 7.88 -3.80
N VAL A 279 22.19 6.74 -3.17
CA VAL A 279 21.63 5.57 -3.85
C VAL A 279 20.16 5.86 -4.23
N PHE A 280 19.40 6.50 -3.36
CA PHE A 280 18.04 6.96 -3.73
C PHE A 280 18.09 7.94 -4.89
N SER A 281 19.03 8.88 -4.90
CA SER A 281 19.23 9.81 -6.02
C SER A 281 19.67 9.09 -7.31
N MET A 282 20.40 8.01 -7.21
CA MET A 282 20.73 7.15 -8.35
C MET A 282 19.48 6.46 -8.88
N PHE A 283 18.67 5.84 -8.03
CA PHE A 283 17.39 5.23 -8.46
C PHE A 283 16.44 6.22 -9.13
N GLU A 284 16.38 7.46 -8.62
CA GLU A 284 15.54 8.51 -9.22
C GLU A 284 15.99 8.89 -10.65
N ARG A 285 17.31 9.06 -10.88
CA ARG A 285 17.86 9.28 -12.22
C ARG A 285 17.58 8.11 -13.16
N GLU A 286 17.78 6.88 -12.70
CA GLU A 286 17.53 5.67 -13.48
C GLU A 286 16.04 5.52 -13.81
N ALA A 287 15.13 5.85 -12.89
CA ALA A 287 13.69 5.85 -13.14
C ALA A 287 13.34 6.82 -14.28
N GLY A 288 13.91 8.04 -14.26
CA GLY A 288 13.74 9.01 -15.35
C GLY A 288 14.28 8.48 -16.67
N ALA A 289 15.48 7.88 -16.67
CA ALA A 289 16.09 7.28 -17.88
C ALA A 289 15.28 6.10 -18.44
N MET A 290 14.61 5.32 -17.57
CA MET A 290 13.73 4.22 -17.98
C MET A 290 12.36 4.69 -18.48
N GLY A 291 12.02 5.99 -18.37
CA GLY A 291 10.77 6.56 -18.85
C GLY A 291 9.56 6.34 -17.94
N PHE A 292 9.74 6.26 -16.63
CA PHE A 292 8.63 6.39 -15.70
C PHE A 292 8.05 7.81 -15.79
N ARG A 293 6.72 7.93 -15.81
CA ARG A 293 6.05 9.24 -15.82
C ARG A 293 6.28 10.01 -14.53
N HIS A 294 6.38 9.29 -13.43
CA HIS A 294 6.75 9.83 -12.12
C HIS A 294 7.45 8.78 -11.26
N ALA A 295 8.42 9.23 -10.46
CA ALA A 295 9.15 8.40 -9.51
C ALA A 295 9.30 9.15 -8.18
N ALA A 296 8.64 8.65 -7.12
CA ALA A 296 8.85 9.16 -5.77
C ALA A 296 9.82 8.23 -5.03
N ILE A 297 11.05 8.69 -4.82
CA ILE A 297 12.15 7.87 -4.33
C ILE A 297 12.87 8.56 -3.18
N GLY A 298 12.98 7.89 -2.03
CA GLY A 298 13.64 8.47 -0.85
C GLY A 298 13.38 7.70 0.42
N ALA A 299 14.21 7.93 1.43
CA ALA A 299 14.20 7.15 2.66
C ALA A 299 12.84 7.16 3.40
N MET A 300 12.10 8.26 3.35
CA MET A 300 10.81 8.39 4.03
C MET A 300 9.62 8.20 3.10
N VAL A 301 9.84 7.94 1.80
CA VAL A 301 8.77 7.68 0.84
C VAL A 301 8.00 6.40 1.21
N ARG A 302 6.70 6.44 0.99
CA ARG A 302 5.74 5.32 1.07
C ARG A 302 4.85 5.39 -0.17
N SER A 303 4.17 4.29 -0.53
CA SER A 303 3.33 4.24 -1.73
C SER A 303 2.33 5.39 -1.81
N SER A 304 1.78 5.82 -0.68
CA SER A 304 0.79 6.91 -0.60
C SER A 304 1.36 8.24 -0.08
N TYR A 305 2.68 8.34 0.10
CA TYR A 305 3.30 9.59 0.57
C TYR A 305 3.30 10.64 -0.53
N HIS A 306 2.62 11.78 -0.30
CA HIS A 306 2.38 12.81 -1.32
C HIS A 306 1.80 12.27 -2.63
N ALA A 307 0.87 11.31 -2.52
CA ALA A 307 0.30 10.64 -3.69
C ALA A 307 -0.46 11.60 -4.62
N ASP A 308 -1.02 12.69 -4.10
CA ASP A 308 -1.60 13.80 -4.85
C ASP A 308 -0.58 14.47 -5.79
N GLN A 309 0.61 14.78 -5.29
CA GLN A 309 1.70 15.35 -6.10
C GLN A 309 2.20 14.36 -7.15
N GLN A 310 2.37 13.09 -6.75
CA GLN A 310 2.80 12.02 -7.66
C GLN A 310 1.84 11.86 -8.84
N ALA A 311 0.52 11.84 -8.59
CA ALA A 311 -0.50 11.72 -9.62
C ALA A 311 -0.53 12.94 -10.54
N HIS A 312 -0.45 14.15 -9.98
CA HIS A 312 -0.42 15.39 -10.74
C HIS A 312 0.80 15.44 -11.69
N GLU A 313 2.00 15.13 -11.20
CA GLU A 313 3.23 15.07 -12.00
C GLU A 313 3.20 13.95 -13.05
N ALA A 314 2.46 12.87 -12.81
CA ALA A 314 2.21 11.82 -13.80
C ALA A 314 1.14 12.21 -14.86
N GLY A 315 0.56 13.40 -14.77
CA GLY A 315 -0.43 13.92 -15.72
C GLY A 315 -1.88 13.52 -15.40
N VAL A 316 -2.17 13.02 -14.21
CA VAL A 316 -3.55 12.84 -13.74
C VAL A 316 -4.16 14.22 -13.53
N LYS A 317 -5.18 14.53 -14.30
CA LYS A 317 -5.93 15.80 -14.15
C LYS A 317 -6.77 15.71 -12.88
N ASP A 318 -6.85 16.82 -12.13
CA ASP A 318 -7.87 16.95 -11.09
C ASP A 318 -9.23 16.64 -11.72
N ALA A 319 -10.04 15.86 -11.01
CA ALA A 319 -11.30 15.32 -11.56
C ALA A 319 -12.30 16.40 -11.99
N ILE A 320 -12.03 17.69 -11.68
CA ILE A 320 -12.73 18.88 -12.22
C ILE A 320 -11.71 20.01 -12.35
N ALA A 321 -11.29 20.37 -13.57
CA ALA A 321 -10.76 21.67 -13.91
C ALA A 321 -11.93 22.54 -14.41
#